data_086b709944017930b72d597380d16a4a
#
_entry.id   086b709944017930b72d597380d16a4a
#
_cell.length_a   1.000
_cell.length_b   1.000
_cell.length_c   1.000
_cell.angle_alpha   90.00
_cell.angle_beta   90.00
_cell.angle_gamma   90.00
#
_symmetry.space_group_name_H-M   'P 1'
#
loop_
_entity.id
_entity.type
_entity.pdbx_description
1 polymer ?
#
loop_
_entity_poly.entity_id
_entity_poly.type
_entity_poly.pdbx_seq_one_letter_code
_entity_poly.pdbx_strand_id
1 'polypeptide(L)'
;GVSKLHSEIIKDSVFHDYYLFKPKAFKNVTNGIAYRRWLLASNPELCKLLDETIGDGYKHDASDLTKLNKYENDKTVLKRLNEIKLANKKEFANYLAKSTGQVIDPNSIFDCQVKRMHEYKRQHLNALNIAAQYLYLKENPNADFIPKTYIFGAKAAPGYYMAKQMIRMICKLGDLINNDPAVREKLRVVYLEEYCVSLSEHL
;
A
#
# COMPACT_ATOMS: atom_id res chain seq x y z
N GLY A 1 -4.84 -24.20 -7.08
CA GLY A 1 -5.19 -22.78 -7.10
C GLY A 1 -5.08 -22.14 -5.72
N VAL A 2 -4.87 -20.83 -5.69
CA VAL A 2 -4.69 -20.03 -4.45
C VAL A 2 -5.89 -19.12 -4.15
N SER A 3 -6.94 -19.23 -4.95
CA SER A 3 -8.27 -18.64 -4.73
C SER A 3 -9.31 -19.47 -5.48
N LYS A 4 -10.58 -19.31 -5.14
CA LYS A 4 -11.67 -19.99 -5.87
C LYS A 4 -11.64 -19.62 -7.35
N LEU A 5 -11.62 -18.31 -7.68
CA LEU A 5 -11.57 -17.82 -9.05
C LEU A 5 -10.35 -18.38 -9.81
N HIS A 6 -9.16 -18.33 -9.21
CA HIS A 6 -7.95 -18.87 -9.83
C HIS A 6 -8.06 -20.37 -10.08
N SER A 7 -8.67 -21.13 -9.14
CA SER A 7 -8.89 -22.57 -9.29
C SER A 7 -9.83 -22.89 -10.45
N GLU A 8 -10.89 -22.12 -10.65
CA GLU A 8 -11.80 -22.32 -11.77
C GLU A 8 -11.13 -21.98 -13.10
N ILE A 9 -10.41 -20.84 -13.21
CA ILE A 9 -9.64 -20.49 -14.41
C ILE A 9 -8.65 -21.59 -14.79
N ILE A 10 -7.96 -22.21 -13.82
CA ILE A 10 -7.03 -23.31 -14.07
C ILE A 10 -7.76 -24.54 -14.67
N LYS A 11 -8.95 -24.87 -14.18
CA LYS A 11 -9.75 -25.99 -14.68
C LYS A 11 -10.38 -25.71 -16.03
N ASP A 12 -10.88 -24.48 -16.22
CA ASP A 12 -11.69 -24.15 -17.39
C ASP A 12 -10.85 -23.81 -18.63
N SER A 13 -9.59 -23.34 -18.42
CA SER A 13 -8.74 -22.92 -19.53
C SER A 13 -7.31 -23.45 -19.46
N VAL A 14 -6.53 -23.05 -18.47
CA VAL A 14 -5.06 -23.24 -18.48
C VAL A 14 -4.64 -24.72 -18.49
N PHE A 15 -5.32 -25.56 -17.70
CA PHE A 15 -5.09 -26.99 -17.58
C PHE A 15 -6.37 -27.79 -17.82
N HIS A 16 -7.23 -27.34 -18.72
CA HIS A 16 -8.52 -27.97 -18.99
C HIS A 16 -8.40 -29.45 -19.31
N ASP A 17 -7.54 -29.84 -20.25
CA ASP A 17 -7.35 -31.22 -20.65
C ASP A 17 -6.88 -32.11 -19.51
N TYR A 18 -5.96 -31.60 -18.67
CA TYR A 18 -5.52 -32.31 -17.47
C TYR A 18 -6.64 -32.44 -16.42
N TYR A 19 -7.50 -31.43 -16.33
CA TYR A 19 -8.65 -31.48 -15.44
C TYR A 19 -9.64 -32.56 -15.87
N LEU A 20 -9.93 -32.69 -17.17
CA LEU A 20 -10.77 -33.77 -17.70
C LEU A 20 -10.20 -35.15 -17.40
N PHE A 21 -8.88 -35.30 -17.53
CA PHE A 21 -8.19 -36.59 -17.27
C PHE A 21 -8.11 -36.90 -15.79
N LYS A 22 -7.83 -35.92 -14.92
CA LYS A 22 -7.56 -36.16 -13.49
C LYS A 22 -8.17 -35.06 -12.58
N PRO A 23 -9.51 -34.94 -12.54
CA PRO A 23 -10.16 -33.82 -11.83
C PRO A 23 -9.84 -33.75 -10.34
N LYS A 24 -9.65 -34.90 -9.67
CA LYS A 24 -9.34 -34.98 -8.24
C LYS A 24 -7.95 -34.45 -7.87
N ALA A 25 -7.05 -34.26 -8.85
CA ALA A 25 -5.72 -33.67 -8.59
C ALA A 25 -5.78 -32.15 -8.37
N PHE A 26 -6.84 -31.48 -8.81
CA PHE A 26 -6.99 -30.05 -8.69
C PHE A 26 -7.54 -29.68 -7.31
N LYS A 27 -6.73 -28.92 -6.57
CA LYS A 27 -7.02 -28.48 -5.21
C LYS A 27 -7.06 -26.96 -5.15
N ASN A 28 -7.86 -26.42 -4.24
CA ASN A 28 -7.82 -25.01 -3.90
C ASN A 28 -7.32 -24.86 -2.46
N VAL A 29 -6.29 -24.01 -2.28
CA VAL A 29 -5.81 -23.58 -0.98
C VAL A 29 -5.77 -22.06 -1.01
N THR A 30 -6.83 -21.45 -0.48
CA THR A 30 -6.98 -20.00 -0.47
C THR A 30 -5.92 -19.36 0.42
N ASN A 31 -5.25 -18.33 -0.10
CA ASN A 31 -4.41 -17.49 0.74
C ASN A 31 -5.25 -16.79 1.79
N GLY A 32 -4.72 -16.71 2.99
CA GLY A 32 -5.29 -15.95 4.08
C GLY A 32 -4.46 -14.73 4.42
N ILE A 33 -4.97 -13.92 5.35
CA ILE A 33 -4.24 -12.83 5.96
C ILE A 33 -4.08 -13.10 7.46
N ALA A 34 -2.88 -12.91 7.98
CA ALA A 34 -2.62 -12.99 9.41
C ALA A 34 -3.04 -11.66 10.07
N TYR A 35 -4.33 -11.46 10.30
CA TYR A 35 -4.86 -10.21 10.86
C TYR A 35 -4.32 -9.93 12.28
N ARG A 36 -3.88 -10.93 13.03
CA ARG A 36 -3.17 -10.71 14.30
C ARG A 36 -1.92 -9.88 14.10
N ARG A 37 -1.14 -10.13 13.04
CA ARG A 37 0.03 -9.33 12.70
C ARG A 37 -0.36 -8.00 12.08
N TRP A 38 -1.17 -8.04 11.03
CA TRP A 38 -1.47 -6.91 10.15
C TRP A 38 -2.54 -5.96 10.67
N LEU A 39 -3.20 -6.31 11.78
CA LEU A 39 -4.13 -5.45 12.49
C LEU A 39 -3.72 -5.31 13.96
N LEU A 40 -3.70 -6.43 14.72
CA LEU A 40 -3.56 -6.34 16.18
C LEU A 40 -2.17 -5.84 16.60
N ALA A 41 -1.11 -6.34 15.97
CA ALA A 41 0.27 -5.93 16.30
C ALA A 41 0.66 -4.60 15.65
N SER A 42 0.26 -4.38 14.38
CA SER A 42 0.69 -3.21 13.62
C SER A 42 -0.13 -1.95 13.92
N ASN A 43 -1.34 -2.06 14.51
CA ASN A 43 -2.20 -0.90 14.77
C ASN A 43 -2.93 -0.99 16.11
N PRO A 44 -2.22 -0.93 17.25
CA PRO A 44 -2.81 -1.10 18.57
C PRO A 44 -3.85 -0.04 18.93
N GLU A 45 -3.69 1.21 18.46
CA GLU A 45 -4.67 2.27 18.71
C GLU A 45 -5.99 2.03 17.96
N LEU A 46 -5.93 1.49 16.74
CA LEU A 46 -7.15 1.05 16.06
C LEU A 46 -7.80 -0.11 16.81
N CYS A 47 -7.04 -1.06 17.34
CA CYS A 47 -7.58 -2.15 18.12
C CYS A 47 -8.31 -1.67 19.37
N LYS A 48 -7.79 -0.66 20.09
CA LYS A 48 -8.51 -0.05 21.23
C LYS A 48 -9.86 0.52 20.81
N LEU A 49 -9.88 1.25 19.69
CA LEU A 49 -11.14 1.77 19.16
C LEU A 49 -12.14 0.66 18.80
N LEU A 50 -11.66 -0.43 18.18
CA LEU A 50 -12.49 -1.59 17.86
C LEU A 50 -13.02 -2.28 19.13
N ASP A 51 -12.17 -2.52 20.11
CA ASP A 51 -12.56 -3.12 21.40
C ASP A 51 -13.67 -2.31 22.08
N GLU A 52 -13.58 -0.97 22.06
CA GLU A 52 -14.59 -0.07 22.65
C GLU A 52 -15.89 -0.01 21.84
N THR A 53 -15.85 -0.20 20.52
CA THR A 53 -17.02 -0.02 19.64
C THR A 53 -17.76 -1.31 19.33
N ILE A 54 -17.03 -2.38 19.01
CA ILE A 54 -17.60 -3.67 18.56
C ILE A 54 -17.24 -4.85 19.44
N GLY A 55 -16.46 -4.63 20.50
CA GLY A 55 -15.94 -5.68 21.38
C GLY A 55 -14.75 -6.42 20.75
N ASP A 56 -14.21 -7.40 21.45
CA ASP A 56 -12.98 -8.10 21.12
C ASP A 56 -13.17 -9.38 20.27
N GLY A 57 -14.41 -9.72 19.91
CA GLY A 57 -14.75 -10.93 19.14
C GLY A 57 -13.99 -11.03 17.81
N TYR A 58 -13.72 -9.89 17.14
CA TYR A 58 -12.97 -9.85 15.88
C TYR A 58 -11.54 -10.41 16.00
N LYS A 59 -10.97 -10.48 17.21
CA LYS A 59 -9.64 -11.08 17.45
C LYS A 59 -9.65 -12.59 17.22
N HIS A 60 -10.82 -13.22 17.29
CA HIS A 60 -11.04 -14.64 17.03
C HIS A 60 -11.71 -14.89 15.68
N ASP A 61 -12.67 -14.05 15.32
CA ASP A 61 -13.37 -14.12 14.03
C ASP A 61 -13.39 -12.73 13.37
N ALA A 62 -12.56 -12.57 12.33
CA ALA A 62 -12.44 -11.30 11.60
C ALA A 62 -13.75 -10.84 10.94
N SER A 63 -14.75 -11.73 10.76
CA SER A 63 -16.07 -11.36 10.23
C SER A 63 -16.82 -10.37 11.15
N ASP A 64 -16.49 -10.36 12.44
CA ASP A 64 -17.02 -9.41 13.42
C ASP A 64 -16.68 -7.94 13.11
N LEU A 65 -15.64 -7.68 12.31
CA LEU A 65 -15.32 -6.33 11.83
C LEU A 65 -16.49 -5.69 11.06
N THR A 66 -17.40 -6.49 10.49
CA THR A 66 -18.62 -5.97 9.82
C THR A 66 -19.54 -5.22 10.78
N LYS A 67 -19.45 -5.46 12.08
CA LYS A 67 -20.19 -4.72 13.12
C LYS A 67 -19.85 -3.23 13.13
N LEU A 68 -18.68 -2.85 12.56
CA LEU A 68 -18.27 -1.46 12.45
C LEU A 68 -19.14 -0.65 11.48
N ASN A 69 -19.85 -1.29 10.55
CA ASN A 69 -20.73 -0.63 9.60
C ASN A 69 -21.80 0.24 10.26
N LYS A 70 -22.25 -0.12 11.48
CA LYS A 70 -23.23 0.68 12.25
C LYS A 70 -22.70 2.08 12.65
N TYR A 71 -21.38 2.29 12.59
CA TYR A 71 -20.72 3.56 12.92
C TYR A 71 -20.31 4.38 11.69
N GLU A 72 -20.74 4.01 10.49
CA GLU A 72 -20.34 4.67 9.25
C GLU A 72 -20.63 6.19 9.22
N ASN A 73 -21.64 6.63 9.98
CA ASN A 73 -22.03 8.04 10.11
C ASN A 73 -21.79 8.61 11.52
N ASP A 74 -21.14 7.87 12.41
CA ASP A 74 -20.83 8.35 13.77
C ASP A 74 -19.61 9.29 13.72
N LYS A 75 -19.88 10.58 13.89
CA LYS A 75 -18.84 11.63 13.82
C LYS A 75 -17.74 11.46 14.85
N THR A 76 -18.04 10.88 16.02
CA THR A 76 -17.05 10.66 17.08
C THR A 76 -16.09 9.54 16.68
N VAL A 77 -16.62 8.43 16.19
CA VAL A 77 -15.83 7.29 15.72
C VAL A 77 -14.99 7.70 14.50
N LEU A 78 -15.59 8.41 13.52
CA LEU A 78 -14.88 8.91 12.34
C LEU A 78 -13.75 9.88 12.70
N LYS A 79 -13.96 10.78 13.67
CA LYS A 79 -12.92 11.67 14.18
C LYS A 79 -11.76 10.87 14.78
N ARG A 80 -12.05 9.91 15.65
CA ARG A 80 -11.02 9.04 16.26
C ARG A 80 -10.25 8.23 15.21
N LEU A 81 -10.91 7.69 14.19
CA LEU A 81 -10.25 7.00 13.09
C LEU A 81 -9.25 7.91 12.35
N ASN A 82 -9.62 9.17 12.11
CA ASN A 82 -8.73 10.13 11.48
C ASN A 82 -7.53 10.49 12.37
N GLU A 83 -7.76 10.64 13.68
CA GLU A 83 -6.70 10.90 14.66
C GLU A 83 -5.69 9.75 14.73
N ILE A 84 -6.18 8.49 14.79
CA ILE A 84 -5.36 7.28 14.77
C ILE A 84 -4.54 7.23 13.46
N LYS A 85 -5.19 7.43 12.32
CA LYS A 85 -4.51 7.44 11.02
C LYS A 85 -3.41 8.50 10.95
N LEU A 86 -3.68 9.71 11.44
CA LEU A 86 -2.69 10.78 11.46
C LEU A 86 -1.53 10.45 12.42
N ALA A 87 -1.80 9.84 13.58
CA ALA A 87 -0.76 9.41 14.51
C ALA A 87 0.17 8.38 13.86
N ASN A 88 -0.38 7.35 13.20
CA ASN A 88 0.41 6.34 12.48
C ASN A 88 1.24 6.97 11.34
N LYS A 89 0.68 7.92 10.60
CA LYS A 89 1.42 8.65 9.53
C LYS A 89 2.57 9.49 10.10
N LYS A 90 2.39 10.11 11.25
CA LYS A 90 3.46 10.83 11.96
C LYS A 90 4.56 9.88 12.44
N GLU A 91 4.19 8.72 12.96
CA GLU A 91 5.14 7.69 13.39
C GLU A 91 5.97 7.20 12.20
N PHE A 92 5.31 6.86 11.08
CA PHE A 92 6.00 6.47 9.86
C PHE A 92 6.92 7.58 9.31
N ALA A 93 6.45 8.84 9.29
CA ALA A 93 7.28 9.97 8.86
C ALA A 93 8.53 10.13 9.73
N ASN A 94 8.39 9.97 11.05
CA ASN A 94 9.52 10.01 11.98
C ASN A 94 10.48 8.82 11.80
N TYR A 95 9.93 7.62 11.56
CA TYR A 95 10.73 6.44 11.23
C TYR A 95 11.56 6.68 9.97
N LEU A 96 10.93 7.18 8.91
CA LEU A 96 11.58 7.44 7.62
C LEU A 96 12.69 8.50 7.77
N ALA A 97 12.41 9.60 8.47
CA ALA A 97 13.40 10.65 8.73
C ALA A 97 14.63 10.12 9.48
N LYS A 98 14.43 9.27 10.48
CA LYS A 98 15.53 8.66 11.27
C LYS A 98 16.33 7.62 10.49
N SER A 99 15.66 6.80 9.69
CA SER A 99 16.29 5.67 8.99
C SER A 99 16.94 6.06 7.66
N THR A 100 16.38 7.03 6.95
CA THR A 100 16.83 7.40 5.59
C THR A 100 17.17 8.89 5.44
N GLY A 101 16.88 9.73 6.43
CA GLY A 101 16.99 11.18 6.32
C GLY A 101 15.89 11.85 5.48
N GLN A 102 14.95 11.09 4.93
CA GLN A 102 13.87 11.63 4.11
C GLN A 102 12.75 12.20 4.97
N VAL A 103 12.35 13.44 4.68
CA VAL A 103 11.26 14.13 5.40
C VAL A 103 10.03 14.18 4.50
N ILE A 104 8.89 13.75 5.05
CA ILE A 104 7.59 13.77 4.39
C ILE A 104 6.55 14.45 5.27
N ASP A 105 5.54 15.08 4.67
CA ASP A 105 4.42 15.68 5.39
C ASP A 105 3.39 14.59 5.75
N PRO A 106 3.14 14.31 7.04
CA PRO A 106 2.13 13.35 7.46
C PRO A 106 0.69 13.79 7.14
N ASN A 107 0.46 15.06 6.80
CA ASN A 107 -0.87 15.53 6.38
C ASN A 107 -1.13 15.30 4.88
N SER A 108 -0.09 15.06 4.07
CA SER A 108 -0.25 14.74 2.66
C SER A 108 -0.98 13.41 2.45
N ILE A 109 -1.60 13.19 1.30
CA ILE A 109 -2.13 11.86 0.95
C ILE A 109 -0.95 10.91 0.71
N PHE A 110 -0.91 9.79 1.44
CA PHE A 110 0.05 8.71 1.19
C PHE A 110 -0.51 7.75 0.15
N ASP A 111 0.13 7.71 -1.02
CA ASP A 111 -0.16 6.76 -2.09
C ASP A 111 0.91 5.66 -2.05
N CYS A 112 0.57 4.52 -1.47
CA CYS A 112 1.51 3.43 -1.21
C CYS A 112 1.40 2.34 -2.27
N GLN A 113 2.48 2.13 -3.04
CA GLN A 113 2.60 1.03 -4.00
C GLN A 113 3.72 0.09 -3.57
N VAL A 114 3.40 -0.79 -2.61
CA VAL A 114 4.35 -1.70 -1.96
C VAL A 114 4.12 -3.15 -2.44
N LYS A 115 4.85 -3.53 -3.45
CA LYS A 115 4.79 -4.85 -4.10
C LYS A 115 6.06 -5.10 -4.91
N ARG A 116 6.43 -6.37 -5.15
CA ARG A 116 7.59 -6.70 -6.00
C ARG A 116 7.51 -5.96 -7.33
N MET A 117 8.66 -5.43 -7.79
CA MET A 117 8.74 -4.74 -9.08
C MET A 117 8.51 -5.73 -10.21
N HIS A 118 7.50 -5.46 -11.02
CA HIS A 118 7.15 -6.29 -12.17
C HIS A 118 6.33 -5.50 -13.18
N GLU A 119 6.54 -5.72 -14.49
CA GLU A 119 5.85 -4.98 -15.55
C GLU A 119 4.33 -5.04 -15.43
N TYR A 120 3.76 -6.23 -15.17
CA TYR A 120 2.30 -6.37 -15.05
C TYR A 120 1.68 -5.67 -13.83
N LYS A 121 2.50 -5.30 -12.83
CA LYS A 121 2.03 -4.55 -11.64
C LYS A 121 1.96 -3.04 -11.90
N ARG A 122 2.47 -2.58 -13.04
CA ARG A 122 2.30 -1.23 -13.57
C ARG A 122 2.88 -0.10 -12.71
N GLN A 123 3.98 -0.34 -11.96
CA GLN A 123 4.65 0.73 -11.22
C GLN A 123 5.15 1.84 -12.17
N HIS A 124 5.58 1.48 -13.37
CA HIS A 124 5.96 2.44 -14.40
C HIS A 124 4.79 3.34 -14.83
N LEU A 125 3.56 2.83 -14.89
CA LEU A 125 2.39 3.65 -15.19
C LEU A 125 2.11 4.66 -14.07
N ASN A 126 2.28 4.27 -12.81
CA ASN A 126 2.20 5.20 -11.69
C ASN A 126 3.31 6.25 -11.72
N ALA A 127 4.54 5.87 -12.10
CA ALA A 127 5.62 6.84 -12.29
C ALA A 127 5.30 7.86 -13.40
N LEU A 128 4.67 7.45 -14.50
CA LEU A 128 4.18 8.37 -15.54
C LEU A 128 3.07 9.30 -15.02
N ASN A 129 2.15 8.78 -14.21
CA ASN A 129 1.13 9.60 -13.55
C ASN A 129 1.78 10.66 -12.63
N ILE A 130 2.80 10.30 -11.88
CA ILE A 130 3.55 11.23 -11.03
C ILE A 130 4.25 12.30 -11.88
N ALA A 131 4.90 11.89 -12.99
CA ALA A 131 5.54 12.82 -13.91
C ALA A 131 4.54 13.81 -14.53
N ALA A 132 3.34 13.34 -14.89
CA ALA A 132 2.27 14.22 -15.39
C ALA A 132 1.81 15.23 -14.34
N GLN A 133 1.65 14.82 -13.07
CA GLN A 133 1.32 15.72 -11.97
C GLN A 133 2.45 16.73 -11.70
N TYR A 134 3.71 16.30 -11.79
CA TYR A 134 4.86 17.21 -11.68
C TYR A 134 4.83 18.29 -12.75
N LEU A 135 4.66 17.92 -14.02
CA LEU A 135 4.56 18.87 -15.13
C LEU A 135 3.39 19.82 -14.97
N TYR A 136 2.23 19.28 -14.59
CA TYR A 136 1.04 20.09 -14.30
C TYR A 136 1.30 21.16 -13.23
N LEU A 137 1.96 20.79 -12.13
CA LEU A 137 2.30 21.71 -11.05
C LEU A 137 3.35 22.75 -11.46
N LYS A 138 4.28 22.39 -12.36
CA LYS A 138 5.24 23.34 -12.93
C LYS A 138 4.55 24.40 -13.80
N GLU A 139 3.58 23.99 -14.59
CA GLU A 139 2.80 24.88 -15.47
C GLU A 139 1.77 25.68 -14.66
N ASN A 140 1.29 25.16 -13.52
CA ASN A 140 0.24 25.75 -12.71
C ASN A 140 0.67 25.87 -11.24
N PRO A 141 1.63 26.74 -10.89
CA PRO A 141 2.20 26.82 -9.53
C PRO A 141 1.18 27.18 -8.45
N ASN A 142 0.11 27.90 -8.82
CA ASN A 142 -0.97 28.32 -7.93
C ASN A 142 -2.16 27.35 -7.92
N ALA A 143 -2.06 26.18 -8.56
CA ALA A 143 -3.14 25.21 -8.55
C ALA A 143 -3.51 24.79 -7.13
N ASP A 144 -4.82 24.68 -6.87
CA ASP A 144 -5.34 24.04 -5.68
C ASP A 144 -5.08 22.53 -5.80
N PHE A 145 -4.03 22.08 -5.13
CA PHE A 145 -3.54 20.70 -5.21
C PHE A 145 -3.36 20.15 -3.81
N ILE A 146 -4.07 19.09 -3.49
CA ILE A 146 -3.92 18.39 -2.21
C ILE A 146 -2.54 17.70 -2.18
N PRO A 147 -1.67 18.01 -1.21
CA PRO A 147 -0.34 17.43 -1.13
C PRO A 147 -0.36 15.91 -1.14
N LYS A 148 0.54 15.30 -1.91
CA LYS A 148 0.66 13.83 -2.04
C LYS A 148 2.09 13.39 -1.84
N THR A 149 2.24 12.27 -1.13
CA THR A 149 3.49 11.53 -1.00
C THR A 149 3.32 10.14 -1.60
N TYR A 150 4.00 9.89 -2.71
CA TYR A 150 4.05 8.58 -3.34
C TYR A 150 5.14 7.73 -2.70
N ILE A 151 4.75 6.56 -2.19
CA ILE A 151 5.64 5.67 -1.45
C ILE A 151 5.74 4.34 -2.20
N PHE A 152 6.92 4.08 -2.77
CA PHE A 152 7.21 2.81 -3.43
C PHE A 152 8.03 1.92 -2.50
N GLY A 153 7.66 0.65 -2.43
CA GLY A 153 8.43 -0.38 -1.75
C GLY A 153 8.49 -1.63 -2.62
N ALA A 154 9.66 -1.93 -3.17
CA ALA A 154 9.81 -3.03 -4.10
C ALA A 154 11.22 -3.61 -4.10
N LYS A 155 11.31 -4.86 -4.53
CA LYS A 155 12.58 -5.54 -4.87
C LYS A 155 12.45 -6.13 -6.27
N ALA A 156 13.54 -6.10 -7.04
CA ALA A 156 13.63 -6.75 -8.34
C ALA A 156 14.53 -7.99 -8.25
N ALA A 157 14.21 -9.03 -9.02
CA ALA A 157 15.14 -10.15 -9.19
C ALA A 157 16.44 -9.67 -9.86
N PRO A 158 17.62 -10.19 -9.48
CA PRO A 158 18.91 -9.71 -9.98
C PRO A 158 19.04 -9.69 -11.51
N GLY A 159 18.47 -10.69 -12.19
CA GLY A 159 18.48 -10.78 -13.66
C GLY A 159 17.37 -10.02 -14.37
N TYR A 160 16.42 -9.41 -13.64
CA TYR A 160 15.27 -8.74 -14.26
C TYR A 160 15.62 -7.28 -14.63
N TYR A 161 16.22 -7.11 -15.79
CA TYR A 161 16.71 -5.82 -16.28
C TYR A 161 15.64 -4.73 -16.26
N MET A 162 14.45 -4.99 -16.85
CA MET A 162 13.37 -4.00 -16.93
C MET A 162 12.88 -3.56 -15.55
N ALA A 163 12.73 -4.47 -14.60
CA ALA A 163 12.36 -4.14 -13.23
C ALA A 163 13.39 -3.20 -12.58
N LYS A 164 14.69 -3.44 -12.79
CA LYS A 164 15.76 -2.56 -12.29
C LYS A 164 15.71 -1.17 -12.94
N GLN A 165 15.41 -1.08 -14.25
CA GLN A 165 15.24 0.22 -14.91
C GLN A 165 14.02 0.98 -14.38
N MET A 166 12.91 0.29 -14.07
CA MET A 166 11.75 0.92 -13.44
C MET A 166 12.09 1.48 -12.05
N ILE A 167 12.85 0.75 -11.23
CA ILE A 167 13.33 1.27 -9.93
C ILE A 167 14.18 2.53 -10.16
N ARG A 168 15.15 2.46 -11.09
CA ARG A 168 15.99 3.61 -11.42
C ARG A 168 15.19 4.82 -11.88
N MET A 169 14.17 4.62 -12.71
CA MET A 169 13.28 5.68 -13.19
C MET A 169 12.52 6.33 -12.01
N ILE A 170 11.95 5.53 -11.13
CA ILE A 170 11.22 6.03 -9.95
C ILE A 170 12.16 6.83 -9.03
N CYS A 171 13.37 6.33 -8.76
CA CYS A 171 14.34 7.03 -7.93
C CYS A 171 14.76 8.36 -8.56
N LYS A 172 15.05 8.38 -9.88
CA LYS A 172 15.42 9.60 -10.60
C LYS A 172 14.28 10.62 -10.64
N LEU A 173 13.05 10.16 -10.82
CA LEU A 173 11.88 11.02 -10.74
C LEU A 173 11.71 11.60 -9.31
N GLY A 174 11.96 10.78 -8.29
CA GLY A 174 11.99 11.21 -6.90
C GLY A 174 13.07 12.28 -6.65
N ASP A 175 14.29 12.05 -7.10
CA ASP A 175 15.38 13.03 -7.00
C ASP A 175 14.98 14.38 -7.64
N LEU A 176 14.39 14.35 -8.83
CA LEU A 176 13.93 15.55 -9.53
C LEU A 176 12.86 16.31 -8.75
N ILE A 177 11.79 15.62 -8.31
CA ILE A 177 10.63 16.22 -7.66
C ILE A 177 10.99 16.72 -6.27
N ASN A 178 11.68 15.91 -5.48
CA ASN A 178 11.97 16.21 -4.08
C ASN A 178 12.95 17.39 -3.91
N ASN A 179 13.77 17.68 -4.93
CA ASN A 179 14.68 18.79 -4.93
C ASN A 179 14.13 20.05 -5.65
N ASP A 180 12.95 19.98 -6.26
CA ASP A 180 12.34 21.13 -6.92
C ASP A 180 11.56 21.99 -5.90
N PRO A 181 12.04 23.19 -5.55
CA PRO A 181 11.38 24.05 -4.55
C PRO A 181 9.97 24.51 -4.95
N ALA A 182 9.65 24.49 -6.25
CA ALA A 182 8.32 24.89 -6.73
C ALA A 182 7.26 23.81 -6.50
N VAL A 183 7.66 22.54 -6.29
CA VAL A 183 6.73 21.40 -6.27
C VAL A 183 6.83 20.56 -5.00
N ARG A 184 8.01 20.50 -4.39
CA ARG A 184 8.32 19.58 -3.29
C ARG A 184 7.38 19.65 -2.08
N GLU A 185 6.71 20.78 -1.88
CA GLU A 185 5.74 20.93 -0.77
C GLU A 185 4.37 20.34 -1.14
N LYS A 186 4.10 20.12 -2.44
CA LYS A 186 2.85 19.56 -2.95
C LYS A 186 2.98 18.10 -3.38
N LEU A 187 4.17 17.70 -3.83
CA LEU A 187 4.42 16.38 -4.40
C LEU A 187 5.74 15.82 -3.89
N ARG A 188 5.71 14.61 -3.35
CA ARG A 188 6.88 13.88 -2.87
C ARG A 188 6.89 12.46 -3.41
N VAL A 189 8.08 11.93 -3.66
CA VAL A 189 8.28 10.53 -4.06
C VAL A 189 9.32 9.90 -3.16
N VAL A 190 8.96 8.80 -2.53
CA VAL A 190 9.81 8.03 -1.63
C VAL A 190 9.97 6.61 -2.18
N TYR A 191 11.18 6.12 -2.25
CA TYR A 191 11.47 4.72 -2.52
C TYR A 191 12.04 4.08 -1.27
N LEU A 192 11.34 3.06 -0.75
CA LEU A 192 11.76 2.31 0.43
C LEU A 192 12.73 1.20 0.01
N GLU A 193 14.00 1.36 0.35
CA GLU A 193 15.01 0.34 0.15
C GLU A 193 14.77 -0.84 1.10
N GLU A 194 15.23 -2.01 0.72
CA GLU A 194 15.14 -3.24 1.53
C GLU A 194 13.74 -3.56 2.05
N TYR A 195 12.68 -3.15 1.30
CA TYR A 195 11.31 -3.41 1.69
C TYR A 195 11.10 -4.87 2.11
N CYS A 196 10.64 -5.06 3.32
CA CYS A 196 10.47 -6.36 3.98
C CYS A 196 9.24 -6.34 4.90
N VAL A 197 8.95 -7.48 5.51
CA VAL A 197 7.76 -7.65 6.37
C VAL A 197 7.77 -6.67 7.54
N SER A 198 8.90 -6.50 8.24
CA SER A 198 9.01 -5.57 9.37
C SER A 198 8.81 -4.12 8.95
N LEU A 199 9.30 -3.71 7.77
CA LEU A 199 9.05 -2.37 7.25
C LEU A 199 7.58 -2.17 6.87
N SER A 200 6.91 -3.22 6.37
CA SER A 200 5.49 -3.13 6.00
C SER A 200 4.55 -3.00 7.19
N GLU A 201 5.01 -3.32 8.40
CA GLU A 201 4.22 -3.12 9.64
C GLU A 201 4.08 -1.63 10.02
N HIS A 202 4.94 -0.76 9.48
CA HIS A 202 4.90 0.69 9.68
C HIS A 202 4.04 1.43 8.63
N LEU A 203 3.60 0.74 7.57
CA LEU A 203 2.81 1.26 6.46
C LEU A 203 1.34 0.93 6.65
#